data_a09b72ab32d3ee7e524591e5870af0d9
#
_entry.id   a09b72ab32d3ee7e524591e5870af0d9
#
_cell.length_a   1.000
_cell.length_b   1.000
_cell.length_c   1.000
_cell.angle_alpha   90.00
_cell.angle_beta   90.00
_cell.angle_gamma   90.00
#
_symmetry.space_group_name_H-M   'P 1'
#
loop_
_entity.id
_entity.type
_entity.pdbx_description
1 polymer ?
#
loop_
_entity_poly.entity_id
_entity_poly.type
_entity_poly.pdbx_seq_one_letter_code
_entity_poly.pdbx_strand_id
1 'polypeptide(L)'
;KASGCKRAILVGHNAFFDLAFINAAVERLSYKRNPFHPFSTLDTVTLSAMAYGQTVLAKTAMAAGMDWDGNQAHGALYDTEKTAELFCRIMNQWTELGAPTPWLENTETGA
;
A
#
# COMPACT_ATOMS: atom_id res chain seq x y z
N LYS A 1 -7.77 15.94 -6.37
CA LYS A 1 -7.67 17.08 -7.29
C LYS A 1 -6.32 17.79 -7.20
N ALA A 2 -5.82 18.03 -5.98
CA ALA A 2 -4.54 18.73 -5.79
C ALA A 2 -3.35 18.00 -6.42
N SER A 3 -3.39 16.67 -6.48
CA SER A 3 -2.32 15.85 -7.08
C SER A 3 -2.40 15.74 -8.60
N GLY A 4 -3.50 16.15 -9.21
CA GLY A 4 -3.75 15.95 -10.62
C GLY A 4 -4.10 14.52 -11.01
N CYS A 5 -4.19 13.62 -10.05
CA CYS A 5 -4.53 12.23 -10.30
C CYS A 5 -6.03 12.01 -10.38
N LYS A 6 -6.44 11.03 -11.19
CA LYS A 6 -7.85 10.69 -11.37
C LYS A 6 -8.35 9.68 -10.35
N ARG A 7 -7.49 8.80 -9.89
CA ARG A 7 -7.83 7.72 -8.96
C ARG A 7 -6.67 7.44 -8.03
N ALA A 8 -7.01 6.92 -6.85
CA ALA A 8 -6.06 6.37 -5.90
C ALA A 8 -6.05 4.84 -6.01
N ILE A 9 -4.90 4.24 -5.79
CA ILE A 9 -4.79 2.78 -5.67
C ILE A 9 -4.57 2.48 -4.20
N LEU A 10 -5.44 1.64 -3.64
CA LEU A 10 -5.36 1.27 -2.23
C LEU A 10 -4.13 0.40 -1.98
N VAL A 11 -3.37 0.75 -0.96
CA VAL A 11 -2.23 -0.04 -0.47
C VAL A 11 -2.64 -0.67 0.85
N GLY A 12 -2.42 -1.96 1.01
CA GLY A 12 -2.72 -2.63 2.26
C GLY A 12 -2.04 -3.99 2.35
N HIS A 13 -2.01 -4.53 3.55
CA HIS A 13 -1.57 -5.90 3.80
C HIS A 13 -2.81 -6.79 3.75
N ASN A 14 -2.97 -7.54 2.67
CA ASN A 14 -4.23 -8.16 2.24
C ASN A 14 -5.26 -7.09 1.83
N ALA A 15 -4.85 -6.20 0.95
CA ALA A 15 -5.61 -5.01 0.56
C ALA A 15 -6.98 -5.32 -0.05
N PHE A 16 -7.16 -6.51 -0.64
CA PHE A 16 -8.45 -6.95 -1.18
C PHE A 16 -9.54 -6.94 -0.10
N PHE A 17 -9.17 -7.22 1.14
CA PHE A 17 -10.09 -7.24 2.27
C PHE A 17 -10.60 -5.82 2.57
N ASP A 18 -9.67 -4.87 2.67
CA ASP A 18 -10.00 -3.47 2.92
C ASP A 18 -10.81 -2.88 1.77
N LEU A 19 -10.44 -3.19 0.54
CA LEU A 19 -11.15 -2.72 -0.64
C LEU A 19 -12.60 -3.22 -0.67
N ALA A 20 -12.82 -4.47 -0.27
CA ALA A 20 -14.18 -5.04 -0.20
C ALA A 20 -15.06 -4.25 0.77
N PHE A 21 -14.52 -3.88 1.93
CA PHE A 21 -15.24 -3.05 2.91
C PHE A 21 -15.54 -1.66 2.36
N ILE A 22 -14.56 -1.04 1.71
CA ILE A 22 -14.73 0.29 1.10
C ILE A 22 -15.82 0.24 0.02
N ASN A 23 -15.75 -0.74 -0.88
CA ASN A 23 -16.72 -0.90 -1.95
C ASN A 23 -18.13 -1.15 -1.42
N ALA A 24 -18.26 -1.95 -0.37
CA ALA A 24 -19.55 -2.20 0.27
C ALA A 24 -20.13 -0.92 0.89
N ALA A 25 -19.29 -0.12 1.55
CA ALA A 25 -19.72 1.16 2.14
C ALA A 25 -20.13 2.16 1.06
N VAL A 26 -19.37 2.24 -0.02
CA VAL A 26 -19.67 3.12 -1.16
C VAL A 26 -21.03 2.75 -1.77
N GLU A 27 -21.27 1.47 -1.99
CA GLU A 27 -22.54 0.97 -2.55
C GLU A 27 -23.71 1.28 -1.61
N ARG A 28 -23.52 1.00 -0.32
CA ARG A 28 -24.57 1.22 0.69
C ARG A 28 -24.99 2.68 0.80
N LEU A 29 -24.02 3.59 0.65
CA LEU A 29 -24.25 5.02 0.75
C LEU A 29 -24.56 5.68 -0.60
N SER A 30 -24.55 4.90 -1.68
CA SER A 30 -24.67 5.40 -3.06
C SER A 30 -23.69 6.55 -3.35
N TYR A 31 -22.49 6.45 -2.81
CA TYR A 31 -21.47 7.48 -2.93
C TYR A 31 -20.84 7.45 -4.32
N LYS A 32 -20.91 8.57 -5.03
CA LYS A 32 -20.50 8.62 -6.45
C LYS A 32 -19.07 9.11 -6.66
N ARG A 33 -18.36 9.49 -5.60
CA ARG A 33 -17.02 10.06 -5.69
C ARG A 33 -15.96 9.18 -5.01
N ASN A 34 -16.09 7.87 -5.14
CA ASN A 34 -15.09 6.95 -4.62
C ASN A 34 -13.74 7.24 -5.28
N PRO A 35 -12.71 7.68 -4.51
CA PRO A 35 -11.41 8.00 -5.09
C PRO A 35 -10.61 6.75 -5.47
N PHE A 36 -10.96 5.59 -4.90
CA PHE A 36 -10.18 4.37 -5.09
C PHE A 36 -10.55 3.63 -6.37
N HIS A 37 -9.54 3.03 -6.98
CA HIS A 37 -9.78 2.09 -8.06
C HIS A 37 -10.64 0.93 -7.53
N PRO A 38 -11.66 0.49 -8.28
CA PRO A 38 -12.62 -0.48 -7.76
C PRO A 38 -12.07 -1.90 -7.56
N PHE A 39 -10.97 -2.27 -8.22
CA PHE A 39 -10.44 -3.63 -8.12
C PHE A 39 -8.92 -3.73 -8.14
N SER A 40 -8.18 -2.66 -8.44
CA SER A 40 -6.71 -2.69 -8.40
C SER A 40 -6.22 -2.26 -7.04
N THR A 41 -5.32 -3.05 -6.46
CA THR A 41 -4.66 -2.75 -5.19
C THR A 41 -3.16 -3.01 -5.31
N LEU A 42 -2.39 -2.38 -4.42
CA LEU A 42 -0.99 -2.73 -4.21
C LEU A 42 -0.88 -3.41 -2.86
N ASP A 43 -0.53 -4.69 -2.88
CA ASP A 43 -0.60 -5.54 -1.69
C ASP A 43 0.77 -5.83 -1.13
N THR A 44 1.00 -5.40 0.12
CA THR A 44 2.28 -5.61 0.78
C THR A 44 2.55 -7.06 1.13
N VAL A 45 1.57 -7.95 1.13
CA VAL A 45 1.82 -9.40 1.30
C VAL A 45 2.67 -9.91 0.14
N THR A 46 2.25 -9.65 -1.08
CA THR A 46 2.99 -10.07 -2.28
C THR A 46 4.35 -9.39 -2.37
N LEU A 47 4.37 -8.07 -2.15
CA LEU A 47 5.61 -7.29 -2.21
C LEU A 47 6.61 -7.76 -1.15
N SER A 48 6.14 -8.09 0.05
CA SER A 48 6.98 -8.60 1.14
C SER A 48 7.54 -9.97 0.83
N ALA A 49 6.75 -10.84 0.22
CA ALA A 49 7.20 -12.16 -0.20
C ALA A 49 8.37 -12.03 -1.19
N MET A 50 8.27 -11.10 -2.13
CA MET A 50 9.31 -10.87 -3.12
C MET A 50 10.54 -10.20 -2.52
N ALA A 51 10.36 -9.18 -1.69
CA ALA A 51 11.47 -8.38 -1.17
C ALA A 51 12.18 -9.03 0.02
N TYR A 52 11.45 -9.73 0.88
CA TYR A 52 11.98 -10.24 2.15
C TYR A 52 11.70 -11.72 2.41
N GLY A 53 10.97 -12.38 1.54
CA GLY A 53 10.60 -13.78 1.73
C GLY A 53 9.64 -14.02 2.89
N GLN A 54 8.88 -13.00 3.27
CA GLN A 54 7.92 -13.04 4.38
C GLN A 54 6.56 -12.52 3.95
N THR A 55 5.49 -13.01 4.57
CA THR A 55 4.13 -12.59 4.28
C THR A 55 3.40 -12.05 5.51
N VAL A 56 3.86 -12.37 6.70
CA VAL A 56 3.28 -11.89 7.96
C VAL A 56 3.88 -10.52 8.29
N LEU A 57 3.05 -9.53 8.56
CA LEU A 57 3.50 -8.15 8.74
C LEU A 57 4.61 -8.01 9.79
N ALA A 58 4.44 -8.63 10.96
CA ALA A 58 5.45 -8.57 12.03
C ALA A 58 6.80 -9.16 11.59
N LYS A 59 6.77 -10.31 10.92
CA LYS A 59 7.99 -10.97 10.43
C LYS A 59 8.65 -10.17 9.31
N THR A 60 7.85 -9.58 8.45
CA THR A 60 8.35 -8.72 7.37
C THR A 60 9.01 -7.46 7.93
N ALA A 61 8.38 -6.83 8.92
CA ALA A 61 8.94 -5.65 9.56
C ALA A 61 10.31 -5.94 10.19
N MET A 62 10.43 -7.07 10.86
CA MET A 62 11.71 -7.51 11.44
C MET A 62 12.76 -7.79 10.36
N ALA A 63 12.38 -8.47 9.29
CA ALA A 63 13.28 -8.77 8.17
C ALA A 63 13.74 -7.48 7.47
N ALA A 64 12.89 -6.48 7.41
CA ALA A 64 13.20 -5.17 6.80
C ALA A 64 14.00 -4.24 7.72
N GLY A 65 14.26 -4.65 8.96
CA GLY A 65 14.96 -3.80 9.93
C GLY A 65 14.13 -2.66 10.48
N MET A 66 12.80 -2.78 10.41
CA MET A 66 11.88 -1.78 10.95
C MET A 66 11.66 -1.99 12.44
N ASP A 67 11.38 -0.89 13.15
CA ASP A 67 10.92 -0.99 14.54
C ASP A 67 9.57 -1.68 14.60
N TRP A 68 9.42 -2.63 15.51
CA TRP A 68 8.18 -3.36 15.69
C TRP A 68 7.89 -3.55 17.18
N ASP A 69 6.75 -3.04 17.64
CA ASP A 69 6.30 -3.19 19.02
C ASP A 69 5.14 -4.20 19.08
N GLY A 70 5.44 -5.40 19.58
CA GLY A 70 4.44 -6.46 19.70
C GLY A 70 3.25 -6.12 20.60
N ASN A 71 3.42 -5.16 21.51
CA ASN A 71 2.32 -4.72 22.37
C ASN A 71 1.31 -3.85 21.63
N GLN A 72 1.73 -3.20 20.55
CA GLN A 72 0.84 -2.40 19.70
C GLN A 72 0.30 -3.17 18.49
N ALA A 73 0.88 -4.33 18.20
CA ALA A 73 0.47 -5.18 17.09
C ALA A 73 -1.03 -5.51 17.19
N HIS A 74 -1.68 -5.64 16.03
CA HIS A 74 -3.12 -5.82 15.84
C HIS A 74 -3.96 -4.58 16.15
N GLY A 75 -3.37 -3.47 16.56
CA GLY A 75 -4.04 -2.18 16.56
C GLY A 75 -4.14 -1.67 15.13
N ALA A 76 -5.33 -1.20 14.72
CA ALA A 76 -5.58 -0.78 13.34
C ALA A 76 -4.64 0.35 12.89
N LEU A 77 -4.44 1.36 13.74
CA LEU A 77 -3.58 2.48 13.41
C LEU A 77 -2.11 2.05 13.30
N TYR A 78 -1.62 1.28 14.27
CA TYR A 78 -0.24 0.81 14.27
C TYR A 78 0.06 -0.03 13.04
N ASP A 79 -0.80 -1.01 12.74
CA ASP A 79 -0.62 -1.90 11.59
C ASP A 79 -0.68 -1.12 10.28
N THR A 80 -1.54 -0.11 10.18
CA THR A 80 -1.64 0.76 9.01
C THR A 80 -0.37 1.58 8.80
N GLU A 81 0.14 2.18 9.86
CA GLU A 81 1.40 2.97 9.81
C GLU A 81 2.57 2.09 9.39
N LYS A 82 2.67 0.88 9.96
CA LYS A 82 3.74 -0.06 9.60
C LYS A 82 3.61 -0.57 8.18
N THR A 83 2.40 -0.81 7.71
CA THR A 83 2.15 -1.18 6.32
C THR A 83 2.60 -0.06 5.37
N ALA A 84 2.28 1.18 5.69
CA ALA A 84 2.70 2.32 4.89
C ALA A 84 4.22 2.47 4.86
N GLU A 85 4.88 2.35 6.01
CA GLU A 85 6.35 2.41 6.09
C GLU A 85 6.98 1.29 5.27
N LEU A 86 6.46 0.08 5.38
CA LEU A 86 6.95 -1.08 4.65
C LEU A 86 6.81 -0.89 3.14
N PHE A 87 5.66 -0.42 2.69
CA PHE A 87 5.41 -0.14 1.28
C PHE A 87 6.43 0.88 0.74
N CYS A 88 6.64 1.96 1.45
CA CYS A 88 7.59 2.99 1.04
C CYS A 88 9.02 2.45 0.98
N ARG A 89 9.43 1.62 1.95
CA ARG A 89 10.76 1.00 1.94
C ARG A 89 10.96 0.12 0.71
N ILE A 90 9.98 -0.72 0.39
CA ILE A 90 10.05 -1.61 -0.77
C ILE A 90 10.12 -0.80 -2.06
N MET A 91 9.27 0.22 -2.19
CA MET A 91 9.25 1.07 -3.38
C MET A 91 10.54 1.85 -3.56
N ASN A 92 11.11 2.36 -2.48
CA ASN A 92 12.38 3.08 -2.53
C ASN A 92 13.53 2.15 -2.95
N GLN A 93 13.59 0.94 -2.41
CA GLN A 93 14.59 -0.05 -2.80
C GLN A 93 14.45 -0.42 -4.28
N TRP A 94 13.21 -0.60 -4.73
CA TRP A 94 12.91 -0.93 -6.12
C TRP A 94 13.37 0.18 -7.06
N THR A 95 13.12 1.43 -6.68
CA THR A 95 13.57 2.60 -7.44
C THR A 95 15.10 2.69 -7.50
N GLU A 96 15.78 2.44 -6.37
CA GLU A 96 17.25 2.43 -6.31
C GLU A 96 17.87 1.37 -7.22
N LEU A 97 17.19 0.27 -7.44
CA LEU A 97 17.63 -0.78 -8.35
C LEU A 97 17.40 -0.42 -9.83
N GLY A 98 16.84 0.75 -10.11
CA GLY A 98 16.59 1.20 -11.46
C GLY A 98 15.32 0.62 -12.10
N ALA A 99 14.44 0.05 -11.30
CA ALA A 99 13.19 -0.52 -11.80
C ALA A 99 12.22 0.58 -12.25
N PRO A 100 11.29 0.26 -13.17
CA PRO A 100 10.34 1.24 -13.69
C PRO A 100 9.45 1.81 -12.58
N THR A 101 9.29 3.12 -12.58
CA THR A 101 8.39 3.82 -11.69
C THR A 101 7.56 4.81 -12.53
N PRO A 102 6.53 4.30 -13.23
CA PRO A 102 5.80 5.12 -14.22
C PRO A 102 5.26 6.44 -13.69
N TRP A 103 4.86 6.46 -12.41
CA TRP A 103 4.40 7.69 -11.78
C TRP A 103 5.49 8.76 -11.66
N LEU A 104 6.76 8.36 -11.44
CA LEU A 104 7.87 9.30 -11.41
C LEU A 104 8.25 9.75 -12.83
N GLU A 105 8.24 8.84 -13.78
CA GLU A 105 8.52 9.15 -15.18
C GLU A 105 7.53 10.16 -15.74
N ASN A 106 6.26 9.98 -15.44
CA ASN A 106 5.22 10.92 -15.87
C ASN A 106 5.46 12.31 -15.27
N THR A 107 5.93 12.39 -14.05
CA THR A 107 6.27 13.66 -13.40
C THR A 107 7.46 14.34 -14.09
N GLU A 108 8.50 13.58 -14.41
CA GLU A 108 9.73 14.10 -15.01
C GLU A 108 9.54 14.52 -16.46
N THR A 109 8.79 13.74 -17.22
CA THR A 109 8.61 13.97 -18.65
C THR A 109 7.44 14.89 -18.98
N GLY A 110 6.59 15.17 -18.04
CA GLY A 110 5.36 15.92 -18.25
C GLY A 110 4.31 15.16 -19.06
N ALA A 111 4.49 13.87 -19.18
CA ALA A 111 3.62 13.01 -19.98
C ALA A 111 2.34 12.58 -19.25
#